data_8bfbad3972d3b6bc36ad65a790b7a2c1
#
_entry.id   8bfbad3972d3b6bc36ad65a790b7a2c1
#
_cell.length_a   1.000
_cell.length_b   1.000
_cell.length_c   1.000
_cell.angle_alpha   90.00
_cell.angle_beta   90.00
_cell.angle_gamma   90.00
#
_symmetry.space_group_name_H-M   'P 1'
#
loop_
_entity.id
_entity.type
_entity.pdbx_description
1 polymer ?
#
loop_
_entity_poly.entity_id
_entity_poly.type
_entity_poly.pdbx_seq_one_letter_code
_entity_poly.pdbx_strand_id
1 'polypeptide(L)'
;MINTEQIPGESAAAKLIKKDKFFYPNANIYDLPLYGNQFMPLGIKTTLQERIKVQAIFDRYCNGGSILHANIDAPFDSFEKAWKMVNYIADQGVTYFAFNTKIQACIDNHAFYGTTCPICGKPIYTEYTRIV
;
A
#
# COMPACT_ATOMS: atom_id res chain seq x y z
N MET A 1 18.66 12.06 -20.21
CA MET A 1 17.29 11.85 -19.68
C MET A 1 17.45 11.07 -18.38
N ILE A 2 16.88 11.56 -17.27
CA ILE A 2 16.93 10.84 -15.98
C ILE A 2 15.71 9.93 -15.95
N ASN A 3 15.96 8.63 -15.76
CA ASN A 3 14.90 7.66 -15.58
C ASN A 3 14.40 7.71 -14.13
N THR A 4 13.12 7.85 -13.92
CA THR A 4 12.52 7.97 -12.59
C THR A 4 11.46 6.88 -12.40
N GLU A 5 11.59 6.10 -11.32
CA GLU A 5 10.69 5.01 -10.99
C GLU A 5 10.60 4.78 -9.47
N GLN A 6 9.55 4.11 -9.04
CA GLN A 6 9.50 3.58 -7.67
C GLN A 6 10.48 2.43 -7.53
N ILE A 7 11.27 2.44 -6.46
CA ILE A 7 12.24 1.36 -6.17
C ILE A 7 11.59 0.35 -5.22
N PRO A 8 11.49 -0.93 -5.60
CA PRO A 8 11.10 -1.98 -4.68
C PRO A 8 12.17 -2.12 -3.59
N GLY A 9 11.80 -1.79 -2.36
CA GLY A 9 12.73 -1.65 -1.24
C GLY A 9 12.67 -2.75 -0.18
N GLU A 10 11.90 -3.82 -0.39
CA GLU A 10 11.53 -4.78 0.64
C GLU A 10 12.74 -5.37 1.40
N SER A 11 13.75 -5.82 0.71
CA SER A 11 14.93 -6.42 1.34
C SER A 11 15.96 -5.40 1.85
N ALA A 12 15.96 -4.21 1.28
CA ALA A 12 16.94 -3.16 1.57
C ALA A 12 16.41 -2.06 2.50
N ALA A 13 15.09 -1.93 2.62
CA ALA A 13 14.43 -0.80 3.28
C ALA A 13 14.97 -0.49 4.68
N ALA A 14 15.08 -1.49 5.56
CA ALA A 14 15.59 -1.30 6.91
C ALA A 14 17.12 -1.10 6.96
N LYS A 15 17.85 -1.67 6.00
CA LYS A 15 19.31 -1.51 5.91
C LYS A 15 19.68 -0.12 5.42
N LEU A 16 18.97 0.39 4.41
CA LEU A 16 19.21 1.70 3.83
C LEU A 16 18.92 2.81 4.84
N ILE A 17 17.80 2.76 5.54
CA ILE A 17 17.47 3.79 6.53
C ILE A 17 18.49 3.85 7.68
N LYS A 18 19.06 2.70 8.08
CA LYS A 18 20.14 2.67 9.09
C LYS A 18 21.41 3.32 8.58
N LYS A 19 21.79 3.07 7.33
CA LYS A 19 22.96 3.69 6.70
C LYS A 19 22.75 5.19 6.54
N ASP A 20 21.60 5.61 6.08
CA ASP A 20 21.30 7.03 5.88
C ASP A 20 21.28 7.79 7.20
N LYS A 21 20.73 7.23 8.27
CA LYS A 21 20.81 7.79 9.64
C LYS A 21 22.25 7.94 10.11
N PHE A 22 23.12 7.04 9.75
CA PHE A 22 24.54 7.12 10.09
C PHE A 22 25.27 8.24 9.32
N PHE A 23 25.03 8.33 8.00
CA PHE A 23 25.71 9.32 7.15
C PHE A 23 25.08 10.71 7.23
N TYR A 24 23.77 10.82 7.50
CA TYR A 24 22.99 12.05 7.52
C TYR A 24 22.18 12.20 8.82
N PRO A 25 22.83 12.25 10.01
CA PRO A 25 22.14 12.15 11.29
C PRO A 25 21.14 13.29 11.57
N ASN A 26 21.27 14.41 10.88
CA ASN A 26 20.42 15.60 11.07
C ASN A 26 19.25 15.68 10.05
N ALA A 27 19.07 14.70 9.20
CA ALA A 27 17.97 14.70 8.24
C ALA A 27 16.65 14.23 8.90
N ASN A 28 15.61 15.07 8.85
CA ASN A 28 14.31 14.82 9.52
C ASN A 28 13.43 13.73 8.85
N ILE A 29 13.97 13.01 7.87
CA ILE A 29 13.22 11.98 7.13
C ILE A 29 13.16 10.61 7.85
N TYR A 30 13.73 10.50 9.06
CA TYR A 30 14.03 9.22 9.70
C TYR A 30 13.14 8.85 10.87
N ASP A 31 11.99 9.49 11.03
CA ASP A 31 10.99 9.10 12.03
C ASP A 31 10.29 7.77 11.66
N LEU A 32 10.49 7.31 10.42
CA LEU A 32 9.99 6.04 9.95
C LEU A 32 10.95 4.90 10.27
N PRO A 33 10.45 3.71 10.62
CA PRO A 33 11.30 2.56 10.97
C PRO A 33 12.01 1.94 9.75
N LEU A 34 11.47 2.15 8.55
CA LEU A 34 12.00 1.63 7.28
C LEU A 34 11.48 2.46 6.10
N TYR A 35 12.21 2.37 4.99
CA TYR A 35 11.71 2.90 3.72
C TYR A 35 10.64 1.99 3.13
N GLY A 36 9.79 2.55 2.29
CA GLY A 36 8.81 1.83 1.49
C GLY A 36 8.89 2.23 0.02
N ASN A 37 8.17 1.52 -0.82
CA ASN A 37 8.08 1.83 -2.24
C ASN A 37 6.93 2.82 -2.58
N GLN A 38 6.17 3.26 -1.60
CA GLN A 38 5.09 4.22 -1.83
C GLN A 38 5.61 5.65 -1.69
N PHE A 39 5.22 6.55 -2.60
CA PHE A 39 5.60 7.96 -2.53
C PHE A 39 5.11 8.64 -1.25
N MET A 40 3.94 8.24 -0.76
CA MET A 40 3.49 8.56 0.58
C MET A 40 3.74 7.35 1.48
N PRO A 41 4.74 7.39 2.39
CA PRO A 41 5.06 6.24 3.24
C PRO A 41 3.86 5.71 4.01
N LEU A 42 3.75 4.40 4.14
CA LEU A 42 2.61 3.74 4.81
C LEU A 42 2.50 4.11 6.30
N GLY A 43 3.63 4.40 6.96
CA GLY A 43 3.67 4.82 8.36
C GLY A 43 3.14 6.24 8.63
N ILE A 44 2.94 7.05 7.59
CA ILE A 44 2.39 8.39 7.74
C ILE A 44 0.86 8.31 7.81
N LYS A 45 0.28 8.88 8.88
CA LYS A 45 -1.18 8.96 9.03
C LYS A 45 -1.75 9.94 8.01
N THR A 46 -2.47 9.42 7.04
CA THR A 46 -3.05 10.19 5.93
C THR A 46 -4.25 9.46 5.34
N THR A 47 -5.09 10.16 4.61
CA THR A 47 -6.25 9.60 3.93
C THR A 47 -5.86 8.94 2.60
N LEU A 48 -6.71 8.04 2.11
CA LEU A 48 -6.51 7.44 0.79
C LEU A 48 -6.53 8.49 -0.32
N GLN A 49 -7.37 9.52 -0.21
CA GLN A 49 -7.43 10.62 -1.18
C GLN A 49 -6.12 11.40 -1.27
N GLU A 50 -5.48 11.68 -0.13
CA GLU A 50 -4.18 12.34 -0.11
C GLU A 50 -3.10 11.46 -0.75
N ARG A 51 -3.11 10.15 -0.48
CA ARG A 51 -2.20 9.20 -1.13
C ARG A 51 -2.37 9.16 -2.63
N ILE A 52 -3.62 9.14 -3.11
CA ILE A 52 -3.95 9.17 -4.55
C ILE A 52 -3.41 10.45 -5.18
N LYS A 53 -3.62 11.62 -4.56
CA LYS A 53 -3.12 12.91 -5.08
C LYS A 53 -1.60 12.95 -5.16
N VAL A 54 -0.90 12.49 -4.13
CA VAL A 54 0.57 12.42 -4.13
C VAL A 54 1.06 11.48 -5.22
N GLN A 55 0.48 10.29 -5.34
CA GLN A 55 0.81 9.34 -6.41
C GLN A 55 0.65 9.97 -7.79
N ALA A 56 -0.48 10.62 -8.04
CA ALA A 56 -0.77 11.27 -9.32
C ALA A 56 0.23 12.37 -9.69
N ILE A 57 0.74 13.10 -8.69
CA ILE A 57 1.77 14.12 -8.92
C ILE A 57 3.07 13.45 -9.39
N PHE A 58 3.52 12.40 -8.71
CA PHE A 58 4.78 11.73 -9.03
C PHE A 58 4.70 10.87 -10.31
N ASP A 59 3.55 10.25 -10.60
CA ASP A 59 3.36 9.44 -11.80
C ASP A 59 3.65 10.21 -13.10
N ARG A 60 3.44 11.52 -13.10
CA ARG A 60 3.75 12.39 -14.25
C ARG A 60 5.25 12.45 -14.55
N TYR A 61 6.09 12.18 -13.57
CA TYR A 61 7.55 12.25 -13.71
C TYR A 61 8.19 10.87 -13.77
N CYS A 62 7.45 9.81 -13.47
CA CYS A 62 7.94 8.44 -13.54
C CYS A 62 7.83 7.90 -14.97
N ASN A 63 8.94 7.52 -15.56
CA ASN A 63 9.00 6.86 -16.86
C ASN A 63 9.46 5.41 -16.78
N GLY A 64 9.88 4.95 -15.61
CA GLY A 64 10.25 3.57 -15.31
C GLY A 64 9.15 2.74 -14.62
N GLY A 65 8.00 3.36 -14.33
CA GLY A 65 6.86 2.74 -13.68
C GLY A 65 6.68 3.12 -12.22
N SER A 66 5.45 3.04 -11.77
CA SER A 66 5.05 3.25 -10.38
C SER A 66 3.73 2.55 -10.09
N ILE A 67 3.47 2.24 -8.84
CA ILE A 67 2.21 1.62 -8.39
C ILE A 67 1.72 2.25 -7.09
N LEU A 68 0.43 2.57 -7.04
CA LEU A 68 -0.26 2.91 -5.80
C LEU A 68 -0.85 1.64 -5.16
N HIS A 69 -0.43 1.31 -3.97
CA HIS A 69 -1.11 0.32 -3.13
C HIS A 69 -2.17 1.01 -2.27
N ALA A 70 -3.41 0.91 -2.71
CA ALA A 70 -4.58 1.41 -1.99
C ALA A 70 -5.03 0.37 -0.95
N ASN A 71 -4.57 0.52 0.28
CA ASN A 71 -5.00 -0.33 1.38
C ASN A 71 -6.39 0.09 1.83
N ILE A 72 -7.34 -0.82 1.77
CA ILE A 72 -8.73 -0.64 2.20
C ILE A 72 -9.07 -1.64 3.31
N ASP A 73 -9.90 -1.22 4.26
CA ASP A 73 -10.20 -2.03 5.44
C ASP A 73 -11.03 -3.27 5.12
N ALA A 74 -11.89 -3.17 4.10
CA ALA A 74 -12.76 -4.25 3.66
C ALA A 74 -12.94 -4.22 2.13
N PRO A 75 -13.26 -5.36 1.50
CA PRO A 75 -13.64 -5.39 0.10
C PRO A 75 -14.82 -4.47 -0.20
N PHE A 76 -14.93 -4.02 -1.43
CA PHE A 76 -16.11 -3.27 -1.87
C PHE A 76 -17.35 -4.17 -1.76
N ASP A 77 -18.43 -3.62 -1.24
CA ASP A 77 -19.71 -4.33 -1.07
C ASP A 77 -20.57 -4.33 -2.34
N SER A 78 -20.20 -3.57 -3.36
CA SER A 78 -20.86 -3.55 -4.67
C SER A 78 -19.89 -3.19 -5.80
N PHE A 79 -20.23 -3.64 -7.00
CA PHE A 79 -19.50 -3.29 -8.22
C PHE A 79 -19.50 -1.78 -8.46
N GLU A 80 -20.62 -1.11 -8.22
CA GLU A 80 -20.75 0.34 -8.44
C GLU A 80 -19.80 1.14 -7.56
N LYS A 81 -19.61 0.75 -6.30
CA LYS A 81 -18.64 1.40 -5.41
C LYS A 81 -17.21 1.16 -5.86
N ALA A 82 -16.88 -0.08 -6.23
CA ALA A 82 -15.58 -0.42 -6.79
C ALA A 82 -15.30 0.40 -8.05
N TRP A 83 -16.26 0.47 -8.97
CA TRP A 83 -16.15 1.20 -10.23
C TRP A 83 -15.99 2.70 -10.04
N LYS A 84 -16.73 3.30 -9.11
CA LYS A 84 -16.56 4.71 -8.74
C LYS A 84 -15.17 5.01 -8.22
N MET A 85 -14.60 4.13 -7.40
CA MET A 85 -13.25 4.31 -6.87
C MET A 85 -12.20 4.16 -7.97
N VAL A 86 -12.33 3.17 -8.85
CA VAL A 86 -11.45 2.99 -10.02
C VAL A 86 -11.44 4.25 -10.89
N ASN A 87 -12.61 4.75 -11.26
CA ASN A 87 -12.71 5.98 -12.06
C ASN A 87 -12.11 7.19 -11.33
N TYR A 88 -12.41 7.35 -10.05
CA TYR A 88 -11.84 8.44 -9.26
C TYR A 88 -10.30 8.43 -9.27
N ILE A 89 -9.68 7.27 -9.06
CA ILE A 89 -8.21 7.14 -9.06
C ILE A 89 -7.64 7.42 -10.46
N ALA A 90 -8.28 6.89 -11.51
CA ALA A 90 -7.88 7.13 -12.90
C ALA A 90 -8.00 8.60 -13.28
N ASP A 91 -9.08 9.27 -12.89
CA ASP A 91 -9.33 10.70 -13.17
C ASP A 91 -8.32 11.61 -12.46
N GLN A 92 -7.74 11.18 -11.34
CA GLN A 92 -6.64 11.90 -10.69
C GLN A 92 -5.31 11.78 -11.46
N GLY A 93 -5.19 10.86 -12.42
CA GLY A 93 -4.00 10.65 -13.24
C GLY A 93 -3.04 9.60 -12.68
N VAL A 94 -3.50 8.71 -11.79
CA VAL A 94 -2.72 7.55 -11.33
C VAL A 94 -2.71 6.50 -12.44
N THR A 95 -1.52 6.06 -12.85
CA THR A 95 -1.34 5.18 -14.02
C THR A 95 -1.50 3.71 -13.68
N TYR A 96 -1.12 3.30 -12.47
CA TYR A 96 -1.24 1.92 -12.03
C TYR A 96 -1.53 1.86 -10.53
N PHE A 97 -2.51 1.06 -10.15
CA PHE A 97 -2.91 0.88 -8.75
C PHE A 97 -3.50 -0.49 -8.48
N ALA A 98 -3.45 -0.89 -7.22
CA ALA A 98 -4.08 -2.11 -6.73
C ALA A 98 -4.75 -1.87 -5.38
N PHE A 99 -5.93 -2.46 -5.19
CA PHE A 99 -6.58 -2.50 -3.88
C PHE A 99 -6.07 -3.69 -3.08
N ASN A 100 -5.65 -3.44 -1.86
CA ASN A 100 -5.23 -4.47 -0.91
C ASN A 100 -6.21 -4.49 0.26
N THR A 101 -6.71 -5.68 0.58
CA THR A 101 -7.53 -5.93 1.76
C THR A 101 -6.86 -6.96 2.65
N LYS A 102 -7.28 -7.01 3.91
CA LYS A 102 -6.94 -8.11 4.78
C LYS A 102 -7.81 -9.32 4.45
N ILE A 103 -7.22 -10.50 4.43
CA ILE A 103 -7.92 -11.77 4.23
C ILE A 103 -7.72 -12.59 5.50
N GLN A 104 -8.81 -13.04 6.09
CA GLN A 104 -8.80 -13.91 7.26
C GLN A 104 -8.81 -15.39 6.84
N ALA A 105 -8.21 -16.25 7.64
CA ALA A 105 -8.32 -17.69 7.48
C ALA A 105 -8.58 -18.37 8.83
N CYS A 106 -9.41 -19.41 8.83
CA CYS A 106 -9.61 -20.28 9.99
C CYS A 106 -8.50 -21.35 10.07
N ILE A 107 -8.49 -22.12 11.13
CA ILE A 107 -7.50 -23.19 11.34
C ILE A 107 -7.55 -24.28 10.25
N ASP A 108 -8.68 -24.44 9.57
CA ASP A 108 -8.84 -25.37 8.45
C ASP A 108 -8.45 -24.73 7.09
N ASN A 109 -7.77 -23.58 7.11
CA ASN A 109 -7.32 -22.83 5.92
C ASN A 109 -8.45 -22.36 4.98
N HIS A 110 -9.69 -22.22 5.45
CA HIS A 110 -10.70 -21.54 4.67
C HIS A 110 -10.44 -20.03 4.70
N ALA A 111 -10.22 -19.42 3.55
CA ALA A 111 -10.05 -17.98 3.43
C ALA A 111 -11.42 -17.28 3.35
N PHE A 112 -11.58 -16.16 4.07
CA PHE A 112 -12.84 -15.41 4.12
C PHE A 112 -12.60 -13.96 4.52
N TYR A 113 -13.66 -13.16 4.48
CA TYR A 113 -13.70 -11.82 5.02
C TYR A 113 -14.68 -11.78 6.19
N GLY A 114 -14.26 -11.19 7.31
CA GLY A 114 -15.09 -11.07 8.51
C GLY A 114 -14.48 -11.71 9.74
N THR A 115 -15.29 -11.99 10.75
CA THR A 115 -14.84 -12.46 12.07
C THR A 115 -15.00 -13.97 12.28
N THR A 116 -15.82 -14.62 11.45
CA THR A 116 -16.17 -16.04 11.59
C THR A 116 -16.19 -16.69 10.21
N CYS A 117 -15.60 -17.86 10.10
CA CYS A 117 -15.55 -18.62 8.85
C CYS A 117 -16.97 -19.02 8.40
N PRO A 118 -17.39 -18.65 7.19
CA PRO A 118 -18.72 -18.97 6.68
C PRO A 118 -18.88 -20.46 6.32
N ILE A 119 -17.78 -21.21 6.21
CA ILE A 119 -17.78 -22.63 5.82
C ILE A 119 -17.88 -23.54 7.02
N CYS A 120 -17.07 -23.29 8.08
CA CYS A 120 -16.99 -24.18 9.24
C CYS A 120 -17.38 -23.53 10.58
N GLY A 121 -17.74 -22.25 10.60
CA GLY A 121 -18.13 -21.51 11.80
C GLY A 121 -17.00 -21.23 12.80
N LYS A 122 -15.74 -21.59 12.47
CA LYS A 122 -14.59 -21.36 13.35
C LYS A 122 -14.13 -19.90 13.32
N PRO A 123 -13.52 -19.41 14.43
CA PRO A 123 -12.99 -18.06 14.49
C PRO A 123 -11.76 -17.88 13.59
N ILE A 124 -11.32 -16.64 13.46
CA ILE A 124 -10.06 -16.30 12.76
C ILE A 124 -8.90 -16.99 13.49
N TYR A 125 -8.08 -17.69 12.72
CA TYR A 125 -6.81 -18.27 13.17
C TYR A 125 -5.62 -17.43 12.71
N THR A 126 -5.67 -16.92 11.48
CA THR A 126 -4.62 -16.05 10.93
C THR A 126 -5.22 -14.99 10.01
N GLU A 127 -4.47 -13.90 9.83
CA GLU A 127 -4.82 -12.80 8.95
C GLU A 127 -3.66 -12.54 7.98
N TYR A 128 -3.97 -12.43 6.71
CA TYR A 128 -3.02 -12.09 5.66
C TYR A 128 -3.25 -10.65 5.22
N THR A 129 -2.18 -9.90 5.15
CA THR A 129 -2.19 -8.54 4.62
C THR A 129 -0.93 -8.29 3.80
N ARG A 130 -1.00 -7.36 2.87
CA ARG A 130 0.19 -6.90 2.18
C ARG A 130 0.96 -5.94 3.09
N ILE A 131 2.26 -6.18 3.26
CA ILE A 131 3.12 -5.39 4.16
C ILE A 131 3.78 -4.22 3.40
N VAL A 132 4.02 -4.37 2.11
CA VAL A 132 4.77 -3.38 1.30
C VAL A 132 4.00 -3.01 0.07
#